data_35704219ccf5136f13fd3f50df28df0d
#
_entry.id   35704219ccf5136f13fd3f50df28df0d
#
_cell.length_a   1.000
_cell.length_b   1.000
_cell.length_c   1.000
_cell.angle_alpha   90.00
_cell.angle_beta   90.00
_cell.angle_gamma   90.00
#
_symmetry.space_group_name_H-M   'P 1'
#
loop_
_entity.id
_entity.type
_entity.pdbx_description
1 polymer ?
#
loop_
_entity_poly.entity_id
_entity_poly.type
_entity_poly.pdbx_seq_one_letter_code
_entity_poly.pdbx_strand_id
1 'polypeptide(L)'
;NAAVMAREMVLEEHPEKQICIIDSKSTSGAMALLIYRARELMEADTTGDFEGICNQLRLYQAALRTCFTLENFDNLIKNGRMRPLVGTLLHSLGIHVIADATPQGTIHVADKARGEAKTYRAITALMGASKDCTDAHVIVTHCENLAGAMKLKQQILEDLPVKEVEILSCRGLTSFYAMQKGLIIGY
;
A
#
# COMPACT_ATOMS: atom_id res chain seq x y z
N ASN A 1 -8.54 -14.90 -8.47
CA ASN A 1 -9.38 -15.87 -9.19
C ASN A 1 -10.87 -15.49 -9.19
N ALA A 2 -11.49 -15.08 -8.06
CA ALA A 2 -12.91 -14.73 -8.02
C ALA A 2 -13.30 -13.60 -9.00
N ALA A 3 -12.51 -12.53 -9.06
CA ALA A 3 -12.77 -11.42 -9.98
C ALA A 3 -12.67 -11.86 -11.46
N VAL A 4 -11.73 -12.75 -11.79
CA VAL A 4 -11.60 -13.27 -13.15
C VAL A 4 -12.82 -14.12 -13.52
N MET A 5 -13.26 -15.02 -12.64
CA MET A 5 -14.47 -15.81 -12.85
C MET A 5 -15.72 -14.93 -12.99
N ALA A 6 -15.85 -13.90 -12.13
CA ALA A 6 -16.97 -12.96 -12.23
C ALA A 6 -16.96 -12.19 -13.56
N ARG A 7 -15.77 -11.79 -14.05
CA ARG A 7 -15.65 -11.18 -15.38
C ARG A 7 -16.12 -12.11 -16.48
N GLU A 8 -15.70 -13.39 -16.45
CA GLU A 8 -16.10 -14.38 -17.46
C GLU A 8 -17.62 -14.57 -17.47
N MET A 9 -18.24 -14.74 -16.31
CA MET A 9 -19.70 -14.85 -16.20
C MET A 9 -20.43 -13.63 -16.76
N VAL A 10 -19.95 -12.42 -16.48
CA VAL A 10 -20.57 -11.19 -17.02
C VAL A 10 -20.40 -11.11 -18.54
N LEU A 11 -19.24 -11.52 -19.07
CA LEU A 11 -18.99 -11.47 -20.50
C LEU A 11 -19.75 -12.56 -21.29
N GLU A 12 -20.15 -13.67 -20.65
CA GLU A 12 -21.08 -14.65 -21.26
C GLU A 12 -22.47 -14.04 -21.52
N GLU A 13 -22.97 -13.21 -20.61
CA GLU A 13 -24.28 -12.54 -20.74
C GLU A 13 -24.18 -11.20 -21.50
N HIS A 14 -23.03 -10.53 -21.42
CA HIS A 14 -22.78 -9.19 -21.93
C HIS A 14 -21.47 -9.12 -22.71
N PRO A 15 -21.37 -9.76 -23.87
CA PRO A 15 -20.14 -9.84 -24.67
C PRO A 15 -19.65 -8.47 -25.20
N GLU A 16 -20.52 -7.46 -25.24
CA GLU A 16 -20.20 -6.10 -25.65
C GLU A 16 -19.45 -5.31 -24.56
N LYS A 17 -19.37 -5.79 -23.33
CA LYS A 17 -18.69 -5.09 -22.23
C LYS A 17 -17.17 -5.29 -22.29
N GLN A 18 -16.47 -4.25 -21.90
CA GLN A 18 -15.02 -4.32 -21.69
C GLN A 18 -14.74 -4.32 -20.18
N ILE A 19 -14.07 -5.34 -19.67
CA ILE A 19 -13.77 -5.50 -18.24
C ILE A 19 -12.30 -5.82 -18.07
N CYS A 20 -11.57 -4.92 -17.44
CA CYS A 20 -10.17 -5.11 -17.07
C CYS A 20 -10.04 -5.46 -15.59
N ILE A 21 -9.31 -6.52 -15.27
CA ILE A 21 -8.95 -6.88 -13.90
C ILE A 21 -7.51 -6.47 -13.67
N ILE A 22 -7.28 -5.64 -12.66
CA ILE A 22 -5.95 -5.25 -12.19
C ILE A 22 -5.71 -5.90 -10.83
N ASP A 23 -4.75 -6.81 -10.76
CA ASP A 23 -4.25 -7.34 -9.48
C ASP A 23 -3.29 -6.32 -8.88
N SER A 24 -3.75 -5.60 -7.86
CA SER A 24 -2.96 -4.53 -7.23
C SER A 24 -1.71 -5.03 -6.52
N LYS A 25 -1.67 -6.30 -6.11
CA LYS A 25 -0.63 -6.90 -5.24
C LYS A 25 -0.31 -6.06 -4.01
N SER A 26 -1.26 -5.24 -3.60
CA SER A 26 -1.09 -4.22 -2.60
C SER A 26 -2.40 -3.98 -1.83
N THR A 27 -2.35 -3.04 -0.90
CA THR A 27 -3.50 -2.66 -0.07
C THR A 27 -3.45 -1.16 0.24
N SER A 28 -4.56 -0.64 0.77
CA SER A 28 -4.62 0.67 1.41
C SER A 28 -4.16 1.82 0.50
N GLY A 29 -3.13 2.58 0.89
CA GLY A 29 -2.65 3.75 0.16
C GLY A 29 -2.24 3.47 -1.28
N ALA A 30 -1.56 2.35 -1.54
CA ALA A 30 -1.17 1.99 -2.91
C ALA A 30 -2.38 1.60 -3.78
N MET A 31 -3.42 0.99 -3.21
CA MET A 31 -4.68 0.79 -3.95
C MET A 31 -5.37 2.12 -4.26
N ALA A 32 -5.33 3.09 -3.34
CA ALA A 32 -5.89 4.42 -3.57
C ALA A 32 -5.13 5.13 -4.71
N LEU A 33 -3.79 5.07 -4.72
CA LEU A 33 -2.97 5.61 -5.82
C LEU A 33 -3.32 4.98 -7.17
N LEU A 34 -3.56 3.67 -7.21
CA LEU A 34 -3.97 2.98 -8.43
C LEU A 34 -5.34 3.46 -8.93
N ILE A 35 -6.28 3.72 -8.02
CA ILE A 35 -7.61 4.28 -8.34
C ILE A 35 -7.48 5.72 -8.84
N TYR A 36 -6.65 6.55 -8.20
CA TYR A 36 -6.38 7.92 -8.64
C TYR A 36 -5.79 7.92 -10.06
N ARG A 37 -4.82 7.04 -10.32
CA ARG A 37 -4.23 6.90 -11.65
C ARG A 37 -5.25 6.44 -12.70
N ALA A 38 -6.13 5.50 -12.35
CA ALA A 38 -7.20 5.08 -13.25
C ALA A 38 -8.11 6.25 -13.63
N ARG A 39 -8.51 7.02 -12.63
CA ARG A 39 -9.33 8.23 -12.84
C ARG A 39 -8.62 9.24 -13.74
N GLU A 40 -7.37 9.58 -13.48
CA GLU A 40 -6.57 10.50 -14.30
C GLU A 40 -6.51 10.05 -15.77
N LEU A 41 -6.24 8.77 -16.00
CA LEU A 41 -6.17 8.21 -17.35
C LEU A 41 -7.52 8.26 -18.07
N MET A 42 -8.60 7.97 -17.35
CA MET A 42 -9.96 8.03 -17.90
C MET A 42 -10.39 9.47 -18.21
N GLU A 43 -10.05 10.43 -17.36
CA GLU A 43 -10.36 11.85 -17.57
C GLU A 43 -9.53 12.47 -18.70
N ALA A 44 -8.31 11.99 -18.93
CA ALA A 44 -7.44 12.46 -20.00
C ALA A 44 -7.71 11.79 -21.36
N ASP A 45 -8.38 10.63 -21.36
CA ASP A 45 -8.65 9.90 -22.60
C ASP A 45 -9.79 10.55 -23.38
N THR A 46 -9.49 10.96 -24.62
CA THR A 46 -10.45 11.50 -25.58
C THR A 46 -10.77 10.53 -26.71
N THR A 47 -10.16 9.37 -26.72
CA THR A 47 -10.20 8.40 -27.83
C THR A 47 -11.03 7.16 -27.53
N GLY A 48 -11.29 6.88 -26.26
CA GLY A 48 -11.93 5.63 -25.78
C GLY A 48 -11.00 4.43 -25.83
N ASP A 49 -9.67 4.66 -25.70
CA ASP A 49 -8.66 3.58 -25.71
C ASP A 49 -8.64 2.81 -24.40
N PHE A 50 -9.63 1.96 -24.19
CA PHE A 50 -9.76 1.13 -23.00
C PHE A 50 -8.54 0.24 -22.74
N GLU A 51 -7.99 -0.40 -23.78
CA GLU A 51 -6.84 -1.30 -23.63
C GLU A 51 -5.55 -0.52 -23.29
N GLY A 52 -5.37 0.65 -23.89
CA GLY A 52 -4.26 1.56 -23.55
C GLY A 52 -4.31 2.00 -22.09
N ILE A 53 -5.49 2.35 -21.57
CA ILE A 53 -5.69 2.66 -20.15
C ILE A 53 -5.33 1.46 -19.27
N CYS A 54 -5.82 0.27 -19.60
CA CYS A 54 -5.51 -0.95 -18.84
C CYS A 54 -4.00 -1.24 -18.81
N ASN A 55 -3.30 -1.06 -19.93
CA ASN A 55 -1.86 -1.29 -20.02
C ASN A 55 -1.08 -0.25 -19.20
N GLN A 56 -1.45 1.02 -19.24
CA GLN A 56 -0.85 2.05 -18.40
C GLN A 56 -1.07 1.77 -16.90
N LEU A 57 -2.26 1.29 -16.52
CA LEU A 57 -2.53 0.90 -15.13
C LEU A 57 -1.69 -0.30 -14.67
N ARG A 58 -1.46 -1.30 -15.53
CA ARG A 58 -0.58 -2.43 -15.23
C ARG A 58 0.87 -1.98 -15.03
N LEU A 59 1.36 -1.06 -15.86
CA LEU A 59 2.71 -0.48 -15.71
C LEU A 59 2.82 0.33 -14.41
N TYR A 60 1.82 1.16 -14.12
CA TYR A 60 1.79 1.93 -12.86
C TYR A 60 1.75 1.00 -11.64
N GLN A 61 0.91 -0.03 -11.66
CA GLN A 61 0.83 -1.04 -10.60
C GLN A 61 2.18 -1.73 -10.36
N ALA A 62 2.92 -2.07 -11.39
CA ALA A 62 4.23 -2.70 -11.27
C ALA A 62 5.28 -1.78 -10.62
N ALA A 63 5.12 -0.46 -10.75
CA ALA A 63 5.97 0.56 -10.13
C ALA A 63 5.55 0.94 -8.71
N LEU A 64 4.30 0.64 -8.29
CA LEU A 64 3.83 0.94 -6.95
C LEU A 64 4.56 0.12 -5.90
N ARG A 65 4.75 0.72 -4.74
CA ARG A 65 5.33 0.09 -3.56
C ARG A 65 4.42 0.28 -2.35
N THR A 66 4.50 -0.65 -1.42
CA THR A 66 3.80 -0.57 -0.14
C THR A 66 4.76 -0.96 0.96
N CYS A 67 4.86 -0.14 1.99
CA CYS A 67 5.50 -0.52 3.24
C CYS A 67 4.59 -0.15 4.42
N PHE A 68 4.85 -0.74 5.57
CA PHE A 68 4.02 -0.49 6.74
C PHE A 68 4.76 -0.80 8.04
N THR A 69 4.26 -0.20 9.13
CA THR A 69 4.62 -0.57 10.50
C THR A 69 3.37 -0.72 11.34
N LEU A 70 3.32 -1.78 12.14
CA LEU A 70 2.19 -2.10 13.01
C LEU A 70 2.69 -2.30 14.42
N GLU A 71 1.87 -1.94 15.41
CA GLU A 71 2.15 -2.30 16.81
C GLU A 71 1.77 -3.75 17.12
N ASN A 72 0.81 -4.31 16.41
CA ASN A 72 0.34 -5.67 16.62
C ASN A 72 0.16 -6.41 15.29
N PHE A 73 0.66 -7.62 15.22
CA PHE A 73 0.64 -8.49 14.05
C PHE A 73 -0.30 -9.70 14.19
N ASP A 74 -1.06 -9.80 15.30
CA ASP A 74 -1.86 -10.98 15.63
C ASP A 74 -2.81 -11.37 14.50
N ASN A 75 -3.51 -10.40 13.91
CA ASN A 75 -4.47 -10.68 12.85
C ASN A 75 -3.78 -11.14 11.55
N LEU A 76 -2.58 -10.65 11.26
CA LEU A 76 -1.79 -11.14 10.14
C LEU A 76 -1.31 -12.58 10.37
N ILE A 77 -0.89 -12.90 11.60
CA ILE A 77 -0.43 -14.25 11.99
C ILE A 77 -1.60 -15.23 11.98
N LYS A 78 -2.70 -14.91 12.67
CA LYS A 78 -3.90 -15.77 12.75
C LYS A 78 -4.51 -16.09 11.38
N ASN A 79 -4.36 -15.19 10.42
CA ASN A 79 -4.85 -15.36 9.06
C ASN A 79 -3.77 -15.87 8.07
N GLY A 80 -2.62 -16.33 8.57
CA GLY A 80 -1.57 -16.94 7.74
C GLY A 80 -0.86 -15.98 6.78
N ARG A 81 -0.91 -14.66 7.03
CA ARG A 81 -0.23 -13.64 6.23
C ARG A 81 1.18 -13.33 6.72
N MET A 82 1.49 -13.73 7.96
CA MET A 82 2.81 -13.58 8.58
C MET A 82 3.13 -14.79 9.45
N ARG A 83 4.41 -15.17 9.52
CA ARG A 83 4.86 -16.29 10.40
C ARG A 83 4.91 -15.86 11.87
N PRO A 84 4.55 -16.73 12.82
CA PRO A 84 4.48 -16.40 14.25
C PRO A 84 5.80 -15.89 14.87
N LEU A 85 6.96 -16.37 14.40
CA LEU A 85 8.28 -16.02 14.92
C LEU A 85 8.64 -14.54 14.85
N VAL A 86 7.95 -13.77 14.05
CA VAL A 86 8.23 -12.33 13.85
C VAL A 86 7.45 -11.45 14.83
N GLY A 87 6.25 -11.87 15.25
CA GLY A 87 5.33 -11.03 16.04
C GLY A 87 5.48 -11.12 17.56
N THR A 88 5.86 -12.26 18.10
CA THR A 88 5.70 -12.57 19.52
C THR A 88 6.76 -11.94 20.44
N LEU A 89 7.96 -11.65 19.95
CA LEU A 89 9.08 -11.13 20.74
C LEU A 89 9.23 -9.60 20.73
N LEU A 90 8.46 -8.88 19.93
CA LEU A 90 8.74 -7.48 19.63
C LEU A 90 7.92 -6.50 20.48
N HIS A 91 6.74 -6.90 20.95
CA HIS A 91 5.86 -6.05 21.77
C HIS A 91 6.46 -5.60 23.11
N SER A 92 7.27 -6.45 23.76
CA SER A 92 7.77 -6.18 25.11
C SER A 92 8.96 -5.20 25.17
N LEU A 93 9.55 -4.83 24.01
CA LEU A 93 10.80 -4.07 23.97
C LEU A 93 10.66 -2.70 23.25
N GLY A 94 9.47 -2.27 22.87
CA GLY A 94 9.25 -1.05 22.09
C GLY A 94 9.92 -1.10 20.71
N ILE A 95 10.02 -2.31 20.14
CA ILE A 95 10.57 -2.54 18.80
C ILE A 95 9.42 -2.58 17.80
N HIS A 96 9.51 -1.73 16.79
CA HIS A 96 8.60 -1.69 15.65
C HIS A 96 9.20 -2.48 14.49
N VAL A 97 8.37 -3.28 13.83
CA VAL A 97 8.74 -3.96 12.59
C VAL A 97 8.35 -3.07 11.43
N ILE A 98 9.26 -2.91 10.49
CA ILE A 98 9.02 -2.31 9.18
C ILE A 98 8.92 -3.46 8.18
N ALA A 99 7.80 -3.53 7.49
CA ALA A 99 7.53 -4.55 6.49
C ALA A 99 7.14 -3.90 5.16
N ASP A 100 7.36 -4.62 4.07
CA ASP A 100 6.99 -4.23 2.73
C ASP A 100 6.23 -5.35 1.99
N ALA A 101 5.68 -5.01 0.84
CA ALA A 101 5.09 -5.98 -0.07
C ALA A 101 6.13 -6.44 -1.10
N THR A 102 6.28 -7.76 -1.25
CA THR A 102 7.07 -8.34 -2.33
C THR A 102 6.38 -8.12 -3.69
N PRO A 103 7.08 -8.31 -4.82
CA PRO A 103 6.46 -8.27 -6.14
C PRO A 103 5.30 -9.25 -6.34
N GLN A 104 5.22 -10.30 -5.51
CA GLN A 104 4.11 -11.26 -5.50
C GLN A 104 2.94 -10.83 -4.60
N GLY A 105 3.05 -9.70 -3.91
CA GLY A 105 2.04 -9.23 -2.97
C GLY A 105 2.04 -9.94 -1.61
N THR A 106 3.13 -10.59 -1.25
CA THR A 106 3.34 -11.19 0.07
C THR A 106 4.09 -10.25 1.00
N ILE A 107 3.97 -10.46 2.30
CA ILE A 107 4.63 -9.63 3.31
C ILE A 107 6.07 -10.09 3.51
N HIS A 108 7.00 -9.13 3.45
CA HIS A 108 8.40 -9.30 3.81
C HIS A 108 8.74 -8.35 4.97
N VAL A 109 9.53 -8.82 5.93
CA VAL A 109 10.06 -8.00 7.03
C VAL A 109 11.36 -7.38 6.55
N ALA A 110 11.32 -6.09 6.29
CA ALA A 110 12.45 -5.35 5.74
C ALA A 110 13.43 -4.88 6.82
N ASP A 111 12.91 -4.40 7.96
CA ASP A 111 13.75 -3.84 9.03
C ASP A 111 13.04 -3.85 10.38
N LYS A 112 13.77 -3.49 11.45
CA LYS A 112 13.27 -3.34 12.80
C LYS A 112 13.91 -2.11 13.45
N ALA A 113 13.11 -1.29 14.10
CA ALA A 113 13.60 -0.09 14.78
C ALA A 113 13.02 0.03 16.19
N ARG A 114 13.75 0.66 17.10
CA ARG A 114 13.28 0.92 18.46
C ARG A 114 12.86 2.38 18.61
N GLY A 115 11.60 2.56 18.93
CA GLY A 115 10.98 3.86 19.12
C GLY A 115 10.57 4.56 17.81
N GLU A 116 9.59 5.44 17.91
CA GLU A 116 8.86 6.04 16.80
C GLU A 116 9.78 6.76 15.80
N ALA A 117 10.67 7.64 16.26
CA ALA A 117 11.54 8.43 15.39
C ALA A 117 12.51 7.57 14.54
N LYS A 118 13.06 6.49 15.11
CA LYS A 118 13.91 5.56 14.34
C LYS A 118 13.10 4.74 13.35
N THR A 119 11.86 4.39 13.70
CA THR A 119 10.95 3.68 12.82
C THR A 119 10.63 4.52 11.58
N TYR A 120 10.33 5.80 11.75
CA TYR A 120 10.02 6.69 10.62
C TYR A 120 11.21 6.90 9.69
N ARG A 121 12.42 7.07 10.22
CA ARG A 121 13.65 7.13 9.41
C ARG A 121 13.93 5.82 8.68
N ALA A 122 13.68 4.68 9.30
CA ALA A 122 13.83 3.39 8.63
C ALA A 122 12.81 3.22 7.49
N ILE A 123 11.59 3.72 7.67
CA ILE A 123 10.57 3.74 6.61
C ILE A 123 11.03 4.61 5.44
N THR A 124 11.47 5.84 5.68
CA THR A 124 11.92 6.73 4.59
C THR A 124 13.18 6.21 3.89
N ALA A 125 14.10 5.61 4.63
CA ALA A 125 15.26 4.93 4.05
C ALA A 125 14.86 3.74 3.16
N LEU A 126 13.91 2.91 3.61
CA LEU A 126 13.35 1.82 2.80
C LEU A 126 12.67 2.34 1.53
N MET A 127 11.88 3.40 1.63
CA MET A 127 11.22 4.02 0.48
C MET A 127 12.23 4.47 -0.57
N GLY A 128 13.24 5.27 -0.18
CA GLY A 128 14.27 5.78 -1.08
C GLY A 128 15.18 4.69 -1.67
N ALA A 129 15.41 3.58 -0.95
CA ALA A 129 16.18 2.45 -1.46
C ALA A 129 15.40 1.58 -2.45
N SER A 130 14.07 1.52 -2.31
CA SER A 130 13.22 0.62 -3.13
C SER A 130 12.74 1.25 -4.43
N LYS A 131 12.73 2.58 -4.53
CA LYS A 131 12.21 3.33 -5.67
C LYS A 131 12.73 4.76 -5.67
N ASP A 132 12.94 5.32 -6.86
CA ASP A 132 13.05 6.79 -7.00
C ASP A 132 11.71 7.44 -6.64
N CYS A 133 11.73 8.25 -5.59
CA CYS A 133 10.56 8.95 -5.06
C CYS A 133 10.39 10.38 -5.62
N THR A 134 11.20 10.79 -6.61
CA THR A 134 11.06 12.12 -7.23
C THR A 134 9.66 12.31 -7.79
N ASP A 135 9.04 13.40 -7.39
CA ASP A 135 7.66 13.78 -7.77
C ASP A 135 6.58 12.72 -7.44
N ALA A 136 6.88 11.76 -6.57
CA ALA A 136 5.91 10.74 -6.20
C ALA A 136 4.76 11.33 -5.35
N HIS A 137 3.54 10.88 -5.63
CA HIS A 137 2.41 11.02 -4.70
C HIS A 137 2.48 9.87 -3.69
N VAL A 138 2.47 10.19 -2.41
CA VAL A 138 2.54 9.22 -1.31
C VAL A 138 1.24 9.27 -0.51
N ILE A 139 0.68 8.13 -0.18
CA ILE A 139 -0.49 8.04 0.71
C ILE A 139 -0.11 7.27 1.97
N VAL A 140 -0.20 7.96 3.11
CA VAL A 140 -0.07 7.37 4.45
C VAL A 140 -1.46 7.08 4.98
N THR A 141 -1.79 5.81 5.19
CA THR A 141 -3.04 5.42 5.86
C THR A 141 -2.76 5.04 7.30
N HIS A 142 -3.67 5.41 8.20
CA HIS A 142 -3.52 5.15 9.62
C HIS A 142 -4.77 4.49 10.23
N CYS A 143 -4.57 3.63 11.22
CA CYS A 143 -5.64 3.09 12.04
C CYS A 143 -5.57 3.74 13.43
N GLU A 144 -6.48 4.69 13.70
CA GLU A 144 -6.54 5.47 14.96
C GLU A 144 -5.19 6.10 15.38
N ASN A 145 -4.39 6.56 14.42
CA ASN A 145 -3.05 7.09 14.64
C ASN A 145 -2.74 8.33 13.78
N LEU A 146 -3.63 9.30 13.79
CA LEU A 146 -3.44 10.53 13.01
C LEU A 146 -2.14 11.26 13.40
N ALA A 147 -1.84 11.34 14.70
CA ALA A 147 -0.63 12.01 15.19
C ALA A 147 0.65 11.36 14.66
N GLY A 148 0.72 10.02 14.66
CA GLY A 148 1.83 9.26 14.07
C GLY A 148 1.92 9.44 12.55
N ALA A 149 0.77 9.43 11.86
CA ALA A 149 0.73 9.67 10.41
C ALA A 149 1.23 11.07 10.04
N MET A 150 0.89 12.10 10.83
CA MET A 150 1.39 13.47 10.61
C MET A 150 2.90 13.59 10.80
N LYS A 151 3.46 12.96 11.83
CA LYS A 151 4.91 12.91 12.04
C LYS A 151 5.63 12.16 10.92
N LEU A 152 5.08 11.03 10.50
CA LEU A 152 5.64 10.27 9.37
C LEU A 152 5.56 11.07 8.07
N LYS A 153 4.45 11.76 7.80
CA LYS A 153 4.32 12.68 6.66
C LYS A 153 5.43 13.73 6.67
N GLN A 154 5.67 14.37 7.81
CA GLN A 154 6.74 15.37 7.93
C GLN A 154 8.11 14.74 7.62
N GLN A 155 8.42 13.58 8.19
CA GLN A 155 9.68 12.88 7.94
C GLN A 155 9.84 12.51 6.46
N ILE A 156 8.76 12.06 5.78
CA ILE A 156 8.80 11.75 4.33
C ILE A 156 9.12 13.01 3.52
N LEU A 157 8.49 14.15 3.82
CA LEU A 157 8.72 15.40 3.12
C LEU A 157 10.13 15.99 3.38
N GLU A 158 10.74 15.68 4.51
CA GLU A 158 12.11 16.11 4.84
C GLU A 158 13.17 15.24 4.15
N ASP A 159 12.94 13.93 4.06
CA ASP A 159 13.95 12.97 3.63
C ASP A 159 13.89 12.65 2.11
N LEU A 160 12.73 12.82 1.47
CA LEU A 160 12.50 12.35 0.10
C LEU A 160 11.92 13.45 -0.81
N PRO A 161 12.32 13.50 -2.10
CA PRO A 161 11.86 14.50 -3.06
C PRO A 161 10.46 14.18 -3.61
N VAL A 162 9.50 13.91 -2.72
CA VAL A 162 8.13 13.58 -3.10
C VAL A 162 7.33 14.84 -3.45
N LYS A 163 6.37 14.74 -4.36
CA LYS A 163 5.47 15.84 -4.72
C LYS A 163 4.51 16.19 -3.59
N GLU A 164 3.90 15.17 -3.02
CA GLU A 164 2.89 15.34 -1.97
C GLU A 164 2.73 14.09 -1.12
N VAL A 165 2.24 14.29 0.11
CA VAL A 165 1.88 13.21 1.03
C VAL A 165 0.47 13.43 1.52
N GLU A 166 -0.44 12.55 1.17
CA GLU A 166 -1.82 12.53 1.64
C GLU A 166 -1.96 11.60 2.87
N ILE A 167 -2.85 11.95 3.80
CA ILE A 167 -3.16 11.12 4.96
C ILE A 167 -4.62 10.66 4.87
N LEU A 168 -4.85 9.36 4.97
CA LEU A 168 -6.17 8.74 4.98
C LEU A 168 -6.35 7.84 6.20
N SER A 169 -7.59 7.73 6.70
CA SER A 169 -7.93 6.75 7.72
C SER A 169 -8.15 5.38 7.11
N CYS A 170 -7.59 4.33 7.74
CA CYS A 170 -7.93 2.95 7.41
C CYS A 170 -9.42 2.68 7.63
N ARG A 171 -10.01 1.85 6.78
CA ARG A 171 -11.39 1.38 6.91
C ARG A 171 -11.49 -0.10 6.55
N GLY A 172 -12.60 -0.72 6.95
CA GLY A 172 -12.93 -2.11 6.61
C GLY A 172 -11.79 -3.09 6.91
N LEU A 173 -11.43 -3.87 5.92
CA LEU A 173 -10.43 -4.94 6.03
C LEU A 173 -9.04 -4.41 6.41
N THR A 174 -8.67 -3.23 5.97
CA THR A 174 -7.36 -2.65 6.31
C THR A 174 -7.24 -2.38 7.81
N SER A 175 -8.30 -1.83 8.46
CA SER A 175 -8.30 -1.61 9.90
C SER A 175 -8.17 -2.91 10.69
N PHE A 176 -8.81 -3.99 10.21
CA PHE A 176 -8.72 -5.31 10.83
C PHE A 176 -7.28 -5.82 10.89
N TYR A 177 -6.49 -5.66 9.81
CA TYR A 177 -5.09 -6.10 9.79
C TYR A 177 -4.13 -5.09 10.39
N ALA A 178 -4.35 -3.79 10.19
CA ALA A 178 -3.48 -2.73 10.70
C ALA A 178 -3.58 -2.61 12.23
N MET A 179 -4.72 -2.96 12.78
CA MET A 179 -5.04 -2.80 14.20
C MET A 179 -4.76 -1.37 14.68
N GLN A 180 -4.91 -1.10 15.96
CA GLN A 180 -4.66 0.23 16.49
C GLN A 180 -3.21 0.68 16.26
N LYS A 181 -3.01 1.94 15.93
CA LYS A 181 -1.73 2.61 15.64
C LYS A 181 -0.96 2.14 14.40
N GLY A 182 -1.50 1.22 13.60
CA GLY A 182 -0.89 0.85 12.34
C GLY A 182 -0.76 2.01 11.37
N LEU A 183 0.36 2.06 10.64
CA LEU A 183 0.64 2.97 9.54
C LEU A 183 0.99 2.15 8.30
N ILE A 184 0.32 2.44 7.18
CA ILE A 184 0.56 1.78 5.89
C ILE A 184 0.78 2.86 4.84
N ILE A 185 1.86 2.75 4.07
CA ILE A 185 2.32 3.74 3.12
C ILE A 185 2.29 3.15 1.73
N GLY A 186 1.60 3.81 0.81
CA GLY A 186 1.64 3.55 -0.64
C GLY A 186 2.42 4.65 -1.35
N TYR A 187 3.30 4.28 -2.28
CA TYR A 187 4.15 5.25 -3.02
C TYR A 187 4.64 4.71 -4.35
#